data_238dfb13b1e74760965f0a0df9d66e7d
#
_entry.id   238dfb13b1e74760965f0a0df9d66e7d
#
_cell.length_a   1.000
_cell.length_b   1.000
_cell.length_c   1.000
_cell.angle_alpha   90.00
_cell.angle_beta   90.00
_cell.angle_gamma   90.00
#
_symmetry.space_group_name_H-M   'P 1'
#
loop_
_entity.id
_entity.type
_entity.pdbx_description
1 polymer ?
#
loop_
_entity_poly.entity_id
_entity_poly.type
_entity_poly.pdbx_seq_one_letter_code
_entity_poly.pdbx_strand_id
1 'polypeptide(L)'
;MDATGEEDRGTFDPADFAEELAAASTNHQIGTSLWFENEHVRVFEVRLAPGQRGPFHVHDATYFWTVIEPGRGLQRFADGAHVTRDYALGETRYLTNTPADPLIHDLENVGDSILRFVTVELKH
;
A
#
# COMPACT_ATOMS: atom_id res chain seq x y z
N MET A 1 -17.19 -9.43 10.02
CA MET A 1 -16.65 -9.38 10.19
C MET A 1 -15.98 -9.25 10.26
N ASP A 2 -15.81 -8.93 10.32
CA ASP A 2 -15.00 -8.77 10.30
C ASP A 2 -14.14 -9.08 10.48
N ALA A 3 -14.43 -9.58 10.26
CA ALA A 3 -13.42 -9.89 10.43
C ALA A 3 -12.41 -9.51 10.78
N THR A 4 -12.66 -9.46 10.77
CA THR A 4 -11.82 -8.96 10.67
C THR A 4 -11.29 -8.27 11.40
N GLY A 5 -11.24 -8.04 11.39
CA GLY A 5 -10.81 -6.97 11.92
C GLY A 5 -9.82 -6.84 12.94
N GLU A 6 -9.14 -7.79 13.23
CA GLU A 6 -8.06 -7.63 14.16
C GLU A 6 -6.89 -6.94 13.52
N GLU A 7 -6.61 -5.74 14.00
CA GLU A 7 -5.44 -4.98 13.59
C GLU A 7 -4.40 -5.08 14.69
N ASP A 8 -3.20 -5.50 14.32
CA ASP A 8 -2.05 -5.45 15.20
C ASP A 8 -1.26 -4.19 14.88
N ARG A 9 -1.18 -3.29 15.84
CA ARG A 9 -0.47 -2.03 15.68
C ARG A 9 0.83 -2.07 16.47
N GLY A 10 1.88 -1.47 15.92
CA GLY A 10 3.17 -1.41 16.56
C GLY A 10 4.05 -0.36 15.93
N THR A 11 5.34 -0.47 16.22
CA THR A 11 6.34 0.43 15.70
C THR A 11 7.52 -0.35 15.16
N PHE A 12 8.28 0.27 14.27
CA PHE A 12 9.53 -0.26 13.75
C PHE A 12 10.56 0.88 13.78
N ASP A 13 11.83 0.54 13.63
CA ASP A 13 12.89 1.53 13.57
C ASP A 13 13.05 1.99 12.12
N PRO A 14 12.74 3.25 11.78
CA PRO A 14 12.90 3.74 10.41
C PRO A 14 14.34 3.62 9.90
N ALA A 15 15.33 3.57 10.80
CA ALA A 15 16.72 3.41 10.40
C ALA A 15 16.99 2.07 9.69
N ASP A 16 16.16 1.05 9.95
CA ASP A 16 16.25 -0.24 9.27
C ASP A 16 15.94 -0.14 7.78
N PHE A 17 15.30 0.95 7.35
CA PHE A 17 14.92 1.20 5.96
C PHE A 17 15.43 2.58 5.49
N ALA A 18 16.53 3.06 6.06
CA ALA A 18 16.99 4.44 5.87
C ALA A 18 17.17 4.82 4.40
N GLU A 19 17.85 3.97 3.62
CA GLU A 19 18.08 4.27 2.20
C GLU A 19 16.78 4.28 1.39
N GLU A 20 15.93 3.29 1.64
CA GLU A 20 14.67 3.16 0.94
C GLU A 20 13.73 4.32 1.27
N LEU A 21 13.67 4.71 2.55
CA LEU A 21 12.85 5.84 2.97
C LEU A 21 13.36 7.16 2.39
N ALA A 22 14.68 7.31 2.26
CA ALA A 22 15.26 8.51 1.64
C ALA A 22 14.86 8.62 0.17
N ALA A 23 14.68 7.49 -0.52
CA ALA A 23 14.29 7.47 -1.94
C ALA A 23 12.77 7.48 -2.13
N ALA A 24 12.00 7.24 -1.07
CA ALA A 24 10.55 7.01 -1.19
C ALA A 24 9.80 8.24 -1.70
N SER A 25 10.25 9.44 -1.36
CA SER A 25 9.58 10.68 -1.77
C SER A 25 9.55 10.88 -3.29
N THR A 26 10.39 10.17 -4.03
CA THR A 26 10.41 10.20 -5.50
C THR A 26 9.97 8.88 -6.11
N ASN A 27 9.56 7.90 -5.30
CA ASN A 27 9.10 6.61 -5.80
C ASN A 27 7.57 6.60 -5.91
N HIS A 28 7.08 6.85 -7.12
CA HIS A 28 5.63 6.85 -7.43
C HIS A 28 5.15 5.53 -8.02
N GLN A 29 5.95 4.47 -7.91
CA GLN A 29 5.55 3.12 -8.29
C GLN A 29 4.74 2.54 -7.15
N ILE A 30 3.45 2.81 -7.15
CA ILE A 30 2.53 2.50 -6.04
C ILE A 30 1.94 1.10 -6.11
N GLY A 31 2.36 0.29 -7.08
CA GLY A 31 1.92 -1.09 -7.21
C GLY A 31 2.98 -1.93 -7.87
N THR A 32 2.70 -3.23 -8.02
CA THR A 32 3.60 -4.19 -8.64
C THR A 32 3.75 -3.92 -10.14
N SER A 33 2.62 -3.61 -10.80
CA SER A 33 2.56 -3.39 -12.26
C SER A 33 1.61 -2.27 -12.58
N LEU A 34 2.02 -1.40 -13.50
CA LEU A 34 1.12 -0.38 -14.06
C LEU A 34 0.34 -1.04 -15.20
N TRP A 35 -0.98 -1.12 -15.06
CA TRP A 35 -1.84 -1.76 -16.05
C TRP A 35 -2.38 -0.79 -17.08
N PHE A 36 -2.65 0.44 -16.67
CA PHE A 36 -3.30 1.43 -17.53
C PHE A 36 -3.02 2.82 -17.03
N GLU A 37 -2.84 3.75 -17.96
CA GLU A 37 -2.68 5.16 -17.61
C GLU A 37 -3.26 6.02 -18.74
N ASN A 38 -4.00 7.05 -18.35
CA ASN A 38 -4.41 8.11 -19.27
C ASN A 38 -4.29 9.46 -18.54
N GLU A 39 -4.92 10.49 -19.07
CA GLU A 39 -4.86 11.83 -18.48
C GLU A 39 -5.61 11.94 -17.16
N HIS A 40 -6.45 10.97 -16.82
CA HIS A 40 -7.31 11.02 -15.63
C HIS A 40 -6.86 10.08 -14.52
N VAL A 41 -6.27 8.94 -14.86
CA VAL A 41 -5.98 7.87 -13.88
C VAL A 41 -4.69 7.13 -14.20
N ARG A 42 -4.13 6.52 -13.16
CA ARG A 42 -3.16 5.42 -13.28
C ARG A 42 -3.74 4.23 -12.54
N VAL A 43 -3.78 3.08 -13.20
CA VAL A 43 -4.33 1.85 -12.64
C VAL A 43 -3.20 0.84 -12.45
N PHE A 44 -3.00 0.40 -11.22
CA PHE A 44 -1.95 -0.54 -10.84
C PHE A 44 -2.54 -1.83 -10.32
N GLU A 45 -1.83 -2.93 -10.58
CA GLU A 45 -1.99 -4.15 -9.82
C GLU A 45 -0.99 -4.15 -8.67
N VAL A 46 -1.45 -4.50 -7.47
CA VAL A 46 -0.56 -4.89 -6.37
C VAL A 46 -0.74 -6.38 -6.19
N ARG A 47 0.32 -7.15 -6.43
CA ARG A 47 0.28 -8.61 -6.31
C ARG A 47 1.51 -9.05 -5.53
N LEU A 48 1.26 -9.62 -4.35
CA LEU A 48 2.32 -10.04 -3.44
C LEU A 48 2.11 -11.49 -3.06
N ALA A 49 3.08 -12.34 -3.39
CA ALA A 49 3.12 -13.71 -2.88
C ALA A 49 3.49 -13.70 -1.40
N PRO A 50 3.23 -14.78 -0.64
CA PRO A 50 3.63 -14.86 0.77
C PRO A 50 5.10 -14.49 0.96
N GLY A 51 5.37 -13.57 1.87
CA GLY A 51 6.72 -13.07 2.15
C GLY A 51 7.22 -11.97 1.24
N GLN A 52 6.50 -11.67 0.15
CA GLN A 52 6.88 -10.57 -0.74
C GLN A 52 6.50 -9.23 -0.16
N ARG A 53 7.32 -8.23 -0.49
CA ARG A 53 7.13 -6.87 -0.01
C ARG A 53 7.26 -5.89 -1.16
N GLY A 54 6.31 -4.96 -1.28
CA GLY A 54 6.45 -3.78 -2.12
C GLY A 54 7.19 -2.70 -1.34
N PRO A 55 8.16 -2.01 -1.95
CA PRO A 55 8.98 -1.04 -1.22
C PRO A 55 8.19 0.20 -0.83
N PHE A 56 8.78 0.99 0.07
CA PHE A 56 8.23 2.30 0.42
C PHE A 56 8.07 3.16 -0.84
N HIS A 57 6.92 3.79 -0.96
CA HIS A 57 6.57 4.66 -2.07
C HIS A 57 5.70 5.79 -1.57
N VAL A 58 5.49 6.80 -2.42
CA VAL A 58 4.73 7.98 -2.06
C VAL A 58 3.42 8.04 -2.83
N HIS A 59 2.35 8.35 -2.09
CA HIS A 59 1.06 8.76 -2.65
C HIS A 59 0.91 10.26 -2.39
N ASP A 60 0.93 11.05 -3.43
CA ASP A 60 0.74 12.51 -3.34
C ASP A 60 -0.53 12.97 -4.08
N ALA A 61 -1.40 12.03 -4.40
CA ALA A 61 -2.68 12.24 -5.06
C ALA A 61 -3.73 11.36 -4.40
N THR A 62 -4.99 11.65 -4.67
CA THR A 62 -6.10 10.81 -4.22
C THR A 62 -6.06 9.47 -4.94
N TYR A 63 -6.30 8.40 -4.22
CA TYR A 63 -6.37 7.07 -4.81
C TYR A 63 -7.35 6.20 -4.04
N PHE A 64 -7.78 5.12 -4.68
CA PHE A 64 -8.52 4.07 -3.98
C PHE A 64 -8.00 2.71 -4.42
N TRP A 65 -8.25 1.71 -3.58
CA TRP A 65 -7.90 0.34 -3.89
C TRP A 65 -9.06 -0.58 -3.54
N THR A 66 -9.10 -1.71 -4.24
CA THR A 66 -10.06 -2.79 -4.00
C THR A 66 -9.31 -4.11 -3.93
N VAL A 67 -9.61 -4.90 -2.90
CA VAL A 67 -9.01 -6.23 -2.72
C VAL A 67 -9.66 -7.20 -3.69
N ILE A 68 -8.87 -7.88 -4.51
CA ILE A 68 -9.35 -8.90 -5.45
C ILE A 68 -8.89 -10.31 -5.09
N GLU A 69 -7.84 -10.45 -4.26
CA GLU A 69 -7.52 -11.71 -3.59
C GLU A 69 -7.19 -11.37 -2.13
N PRO A 70 -7.96 -11.93 -1.18
CA PRO A 70 -7.82 -11.55 0.22
C PRO A 70 -6.57 -12.16 0.86
N GLY A 71 -6.13 -11.56 1.95
CA GLY A 71 -4.98 -12.03 2.69
C GLY A 71 -4.62 -11.11 3.83
N ARG A 72 -3.44 -11.37 4.42
CA ARG A 72 -2.97 -10.60 5.57
C ARG A 72 -1.76 -9.77 5.17
N GLY A 73 -1.82 -8.48 5.45
CA GLY A 73 -0.76 -7.55 5.07
C GLY A 73 -0.23 -6.73 6.25
N LEU A 74 1.05 -6.42 6.17
CA LEU A 74 1.73 -5.52 7.09
C LEU A 74 2.09 -4.25 6.33
N GLN A 75 1.65 -3.12 6.86
CA GLN A 75 1.89 -1.82 6.29
C GLN A 75 2.76 -1.01 7.26
N ARG A 76 3.88 -0.48 6.76
CA ARG A 76 4.75 0.40 7.54
C ARG A 76 4.64 1.80 7.01
N PHE A 77 4.65 2.77 7.91
CA PHE A 77 4.55 4.20 7.59
C PHE A 77 5.89 4.88 7.88
N ALA A 78 6.19 5.94 7.14
CA ALA A 78 7.46 6.64 7.26
C ALA A 78 7.74 7.17 8.67
N ASP A 79 6.70 7.39 9.47
CA ASP A 79 6.83 7.89 10.84
C ASP A 79 7.21 6.82 11.87
N GLY A 80 7.36 5.57 11.46
CA GLY A 80 7.74 4.48 12.33
C GLY A 80 6.58 3.63 12.85
N ALA A 81 5.36 3.95 12.48
CA ALA A 81 4.19 3.12 12.84
C ALA A 81 4.02 1.98 11.85
N HIS A 82 3.44 0.87 12.29
CA HIS A 82 3.00 -0.18 11.39
C HIS A 82 1.64 -0.75 11.82
N VAL A 83 0.95 -1.35 10.86
CA VAL A 83 -0.35 -2.00 11.06
C VAL A 83 -0.34 -3.32 10.30
N THR A 84 -0.70 -4.40 10.98
CA THR A 84 -0.92 -5.71 10.34
C THR A 84 -2.40 -6.03 10.46
N ARG A 85 -3.03 -6.41 9.34
CA ARG A 85 -4.46 -6.70 9.34
C ARG A 85 -4.84 -7.63 8.20
N ASP A 86 -6.04 -8.20 8.30
CA ASP A 86 -6.65 -8.95 7.21
C ASP A 86 -7.33 -7.98 6.24
N TYR A 87 -7.18 -8.28 4.95
CA TYR A 87 -7.84 -7.56 3.86
C TYR A 87 -8.86 -8.49 3.25
N ALA A 88 -10.14 -8.10 3.29
CA ALA A 88 -11.24 -8.94 2.83
C ALA A 88 -11.50 -8.74 1.34
N LEU A 89 -11.94 -9.81 0.66
CA LEU A 89 -12.33 -9.73 -0.76
C LEU A 89 -13.36 -8.62 -0.95
N GLY A 90 -13.11 -7.74 -1.91
CA GLY A 90 -14.01 -6.63 -2.23
C GLY A 90 -13.86 -5.42 -1.32
N GLU A 91 -13.08 -5.51 -0.26
CA GLU A 91 -12.82 -4.35 0.59
C GLU A 91 -12.22 -3.24 -0.26
N THR A 92 -12.77 -2.03 -0.14
CA THR A 92 -12.35 -0.87 -0.93
C THR A 92 -12.14 0.31 0.01
N ARG A 93 -11.06 1.04 -0.20
CA ARG A 93 -10.76 2.22 0.59
C ARG A 93 -10.32 3.36 -0.32
N TYR A 94 -10.83 4.55 -0.03
CA TYR A 94 -10.55 5.78 -0.75
C TYR A 94 -9.73 6.68 0.16
N LEU A 95 -8.58 7.16 -0.33
CA LEU A 95 -7.65 7.97 0.47
C LEU A 95 -7.34 9.26 -0.27
N THR A 96 -7.42 10.36 0.46
CA THR A 96 -7.11 11.68 -0.06
C THR A 96 -5.72 12.08 0.37
N ASN A 97 -4.85 12.33 -0.60
CA ASN A 97 -3.48 12.80 -0.37
C ASN A 97 -3.18 13.97 -1.29
N THR A 98 -2.24 14.81 -0.90
CA THR A 98 -1.79 15.94 -1.70
C THR A 98 -0.27 16.00 -1.65
N PRO A 99 0.38 16.76 -2.57
CA PRO A 99 1.83 16.94 -2.49
C PRO A 99 2.29 17.58 -1.18
N ALA A 100 1.44 18.39 -0.54
CA ALA A 100 1.78 19.03 0.75
C ALA A 100 1.60 18.07 1.93
N ASP A 101 0.77 17.04 1.77
CA ASP A 101 0.49 16.05 2.80
C ASP A 101 0.45 14.66 2.18
N PRO A 102 1.60 14.13 1.78
CA PRO A 102 1.68 12.84 1.12
C PRO A 102 1.66 11.69 2.12
N LEU A 103 1.30 10.51 1.63
CA LEU A 103 1.42 9.26 2.38
C LEU A 103 2.63 8.50 1.86
N ILE A 104 3.53 8.13 2.76
CA ILE A 104 4.67 7.26 2.43
C ILE A 104 4.53 6.00 3.25
N HIS A 105 4.43 4.87 2.57
CA HIS A 105 4.25 3.57 3.21
C HIS A 105 4.76 2.44 2.31
N ASP A 106 4.83 1.25 2.89
CA ASP A 106 5.08 0.00 2.17
C ASP A 106 3.94 -0.98 2.42
N LEU A 107 4.04 -2.16 1.83
CA LEU A 107 3.13 -3.27 2.09
C LEU A 107 3.89 -4.58 1.95
N GLU A 108 3.71 -5.46 2.92
CA GLU A 108 4.30 -6.80 2.91
C GLU A 108 3.20 -7.83 3.12
N ASN A 109 3.23 -8.90 2.32
CA ASN A 109 2.32 -10.03 2.52
C ASN A 109 2.87 -10.91 3.64
N VAL A 110 2.20 -10.91 4.80
CA VAL A 110 2.59 -11.72 5.95
C VAL A 110 1.63 -12.90 6.16
N GLY A 111 0.76 -13.15 5.20
CA GLY A 111 -0.14 -14.30 5.19
C GLY A 111 0.43 -15.48 4.42
N ASP A 112 -0.42 -16.43 4.13
CA ASP A 112 -0.04 -17.68 3.47
C ASP A 112 -0.66 -17.86 2.09
N SER A 113 -1.31 -16.85 1.56
CA SER A 113 -1.89 -16.85 0.21
C SER A 113 -1.52 -15.57 -0.52
N ILE A 114 -1.72 -15.54 -1.83
CA ILE A 114 -1.46 -14.35 -2.63
C ILE A 114 -2.42 -13.23 -2.21
N LEU A 115 -1.86 -12.05 -1.98
CA LEU A 115 -2.61 -10.83 -1.67
C LEU A 115 -2.61 -9.95 -2.92
N ARG A 116 -3.80 -9.59 -3.41
CA ARG A 116 -3.92 -8.79 -4.63
C ARG A 116 -4.92 -7.67 -4.48
N PHE A 117 -4.52 -6.50 -4.99
CA PHE A 117 -5.36 -5.30 -5.05
C PHE A 117 -5.35 -4.76 -6.47
N VAL A 118 -6.41 -4.06 -6.81
CA VAL A 118 -6.37 -3.07 -7.89
C VAL A 118 -6.34 -1.70 -7.24
N THR A 119 -5.39 -0.87 -7.63
CA THR A 119 -5.21 0.49 -7.09
C THR A 119 -5.36 1.50 -8.21
N VAL A 120 -6.21 2.49 -8.01
CA VAL A 120 -6.48 3.54 -8.98
C VAL A 120 -6.09 4.89 -8.39
N GLU A 121 -5.09 5.53 -8.99
CA GLU A 121 -4.69 6.88 -8.61
C GLU A 121 -5.38 7.87 -9.54
N LEU A 122 -5.96 8.91 -8.95
CA LEU A 122 -6.66 9.94 -9.69
C LEU A 122 -5.71 11.09 -10.00
N LYS A 123 -5.64 11.46 -11.27
CA LYS A 123 -4.83 12.60 -11.74
C LYS A 123 -5.69 13.84 -11.83
N HIS A 124 -5.10 14.96 -11.54
CA HIS A 124 -5.81 16.22 -11.60
C HIS A 124 -5.09 17.23 -12.46
#